data_7c789460c1a107006871997bb7d8c17f
#
_entry.id   7c789460c1a107006871997bb7d8c17f
#
_cell.length_a   1.000
_cell.length_b   1.000
_cell.length_c   1.000
_cell.angle_alpha   90.00
_cell.angle_beta   90.00
_cell.angle_gamma   90.00
#
_symmetry.space_group_name_H-M   'P 1'
#
loop_
_entity.id
_entity.type
_entity.pdbx_description
1 polymer ?
#
loop_
_entity_poly.entity_id
_entity_poly.type
_entity_poly.pdbx_seq_one_letter_code
_entity_poly.pdbx_strand_id
1 'polypeptide(L)'
;LVGAVTRAQADALVTQLLARLPQGSDCAPLPAVPEVVPLAAAKDERIPFQSAQSHVLIGQPGYKRSDPDFFALLVGNHILGGGGFTSRLMTQVREQRGLSYSVYSYFAPGLHAGAFTAGLQTRPDQAAEALGVAQKVIADFVRDGPTEAELKAAKDNLIGGFPLRLDGNRKLLDNVANIAWNNLPLDYLEHWTQRVDAVTADQIKTAFQRVLQPQKMVTVVVGGQ
;
A
#
# COMPACT_ATOMS: atom_id res chain seq x y z
N LEU A 1 21.56 -11.30 -6.92
CA LEU A 1 21.41 -12.15 -8.09
C LEU A 1 20.44 -13.28 -7.76
N VAL A 2 19.47 -13.53 -8.63
CA VAL A 2 18.51 -14.64 -8.51
C VAL A 2 18.46 -15.38 -9.84
N GLY A 3 18.61 -16.71 -9.81
CA GLY A 3 18.57 -17.56 -11.00
C GLY A 3 19.51 -18.76 -10.88
N ALA A 4 19.63 -19.53 -11.96
CA ALA A 4 20.50 -20.70 -12.06
C ALA A 4 21.96 -20.24 -12.30
N VAL A 5 22.59 -19.62 -11.30
CA VAL A 5 23.96 -19.14 -11.33
C VAL A 5 24.76 -19.79 -10.20
N THR A 6 26.00 -20.20 -10.50
CA THR A 6 26.93 -20.67 -9.48
C THR A 6 27.54 -19.49 -8.72
N ARG A 7 28.09 -19.75 -7.54
CA ARG A 7 28.82 -18.72 -6.77
C ARG A 7 29.94 -18.10 -7.58
N ALA A 8 30.73 -18.89 -8.30
CA ALA A 8 31.83 -18.40 -9.12
C ALA A 8 31.37 -17.48 -10.25
N GLN A 9 30.25 -17.81 -10.90
CA GLN A 9 29.65 -16.93 -11.93
C GLN A 9 29.15 -15.61 -11.34
N ALA A 10 28.53 -15.67 -10.16
CA ALA A 10 28.07 -14.48 -9.45
C ALA A 10 29.25 -13.57 -9.06
N ASP A 11 30.31 -14.14 -8.49
CA ASP A 11 31.51 -13.38 -8.10
C ASP A 11 32.20 -12.74 -9.30
N ALA A 12 32.32 -13.45 -10.43
CA ALA A 12 32.88 -12.92 -11.66
C ALA A 12 32.04 -11.73 -12.18
N LEU A 13 30.72 -11.85 -12.19
CA LEU A 13 29.81 -10.78 -12.62
C LEU A 13 29.92 -9.55 -11.73
N VAL A 14 29.92 -9.73 -10.42
CA VAL A 14 30.05 -8.64 -9.45
C VAL A 14 31.40 -7.94 -9.61
N THR A 15 32.49 -8.70 -9.78
CA THR A 15 33.81 -8.14 -10.01
C THR A 15 33.85 -7.27 -11.28
N GLN A 16 33.25 -7.72 -12.38
CA GLN A 16 33.16 -6.95 -13.61
C GLN A 16 32.33 -5.66 -13.46
N LEU A 17 31.24 -5.73 -12.68
CA LEU A 17 30.40 -4.55 -12.41
C LEU A 17 31.18 -3.52 -11.57
N LEU A 18 31.82 -3.97 -10.49
CA LEU A 18 32.60 -3.10 -9.60
C LEU A 18 33.79 -2.45 -10.31
N ALA A 19 34.46 -3.17 -11.21
CA ALA A 19 35.58 -2.64 -12.01
C ALA A 19 35.17 -1.47 -12.95
N ARG A 20 33.87 -1.34 -13.26
CA ARG A 20 33.32 -0.26 -14.10
C ARG A 20 32.81 0.93 -13.31
N LEU A 21 32.76 0.83 -11.99
CA LEU A 21 32.36 1.95 -11.14
C LEU A 21 33.57 2.89 -10.93
N PRO A 22 33.34 4.21 -10.78
CA PRO A 22 34.39 5.13 -10.43
C PRO A 22 35.12 4.67 -9.19
N GLN A 23 36.45 4.59 -9.27
CA GLN A 23 37.30 4.34 -8.11
C GLN A 23 37.46 5.65 -7.37
N GLY A 24 36.92 5.74 -6.17
CA GLY A 24 37.03 6.92 -5.33
C GLY A 24 35.83 6.99 -4.40
N SER A 25 36.12 7.20 -3.12
CA SER A 25 35.14 7.07 -2.06
C SER A 25 34.61 8.41 -1.53
N ASP A 26 34.95 9.51 -2.16
CA ASP A 26 34.61 10.84 -1.61
C ASP A 26 33.19 11.28 -2.02
N CYS A 27 32.23 10.37 -1.94
CA CYS A 27 30.84 10.77 -2.00
C CYS A 27 30.51 11.53 -0.70
N ALA A 28 30.12 12.78 -0.82
CA ALA A 28 29.55 13.50 0.30
C ALA A 28 28.35 12.73 0.88
N PRO A 29 28.21 12.67 2.19
CA PRO A 29 27.04 12.02 2.79
C PRO A 29 25.76 12.67 2.27
N LEU A 30 24.80 11.86 1.90
CA LEU A 30 23.49 12.37 1.49
C LEU A 30 22.85 13.15 2.65
N PRO A 31 22.18 14.27 2.38
CA PRO A 31 21.48 14.99 3.42
C PRO A 31 20.40 14.10 4.05
N ALA A 32 20.20 14.24 5.35
CA ALA A 32 19.14 13.53 6.05
C ALA A 32 17.77 13.92 5.48
N VAL A 33 16.96 12.92 5.13
CA VAL A 33 15.56 13.15 4.72
C VAL A 33 14.73 13.33 6.00
N PRO A 34 14.01 14.46 6.15
CA PRO A 34 13.16 14.67 7.32
C PRO A 34 11.98 13.68 7.33
N GLU A 35 11.50 13.37 8.52
CA GLU A 35 10.28 12.56 8.66
C GLU A 35 9.05 13.34 8.19
N VAL A 36 8.08 12.59 7.67
CA VAL A 36 6.81 13.15 7.22
C VAL A 36 6.00 13.63 8.41
N VAL A 37 5.56 14.87 8.37
CA VAL A 37 4.73 15.46 9.42
C VAL A 37 3.27 15.11 9.18
N PRO A 38 2.51 14.70 10.22
CA PRO A 38 1.07 14.49 10.10
C PRO A 38 0.33 15.75 9.65
N LEU A 39 -0.77 15.57 8.93
CA LEU A 39 -1.60 16.69 8.49
C LEU A 39 -2.28 17.37 9.69
N ALA A 40 -2.22 18.69 9.72
CA ALA A 40 -2.86 19.51 10.76
C ALA A 40 -4.39 19.53 10.58
N ALA A 41 -4.87 19.61 9.34
CA ALA A 41 -6.28 19.69 8.98
C ALA A 41 -6.54 19.02 7.63
N ALA A 42 -7.81 18.77 7.32
CA ALA A 42 -8.25 18.33 6.00
C ALA A 42 -7.96 19.41 4.95
N LYS A 43 -7.72 18.97 3.73
CA LYS A 43 -7.61 19.87 2.56
C LYS A 43 -8.40 19.28 1.41
N ASP A 44 -9.28 20.10 0.83
CA ASP A 44 -10.00 19.75 -0.37
C ASP A 44 -9.50 20.61 -1.55
N GLU A 45 -9.12 19.93 -2.63
CA GLU A 45 -8.63 20.55 -3.85
C GLU A 45 -9.50 20.09 -5.03
N ARG A 46 -10.04 21.05 -5.79
CA ARG A 46 -10.80 20.77 -7.00
C ARG A 46 -10.09 21.40 -8.18
N ILE A 47 -9.65 20.58 -9.12
CA ILE A 47 -8.92 20.99 -10.32
C ILE A 47 -9.84 20.79 -11.52
N PRO A 48 -10.43 21.87 -12.06
CA PRO A 48 -11.24 21.79 -13.28
C PRO A 48 -10.40 21.27 -14.44
N PHE A 49 -10.89 20.23 -15.08
CA PHE A 49 -10.22 19.65 -16.25
C PHE A 49 -11.27 19.05 -17.17
N GLN A 50 -11.16 19.32 -18.47
CA GLN A 50 -12.09 18.78 -19.46
C GLN A 50 -11.78 17.30 -19.71
N SER A 51 -12.55 16.42 -19.08
CA SER A 51 -12.44 14.98 -19.24
C SER A 51 -13.80 14.30 -19.08
N ALA A 52 -13.93 13.12 -19.70
CA ALA A 52 -15.14 12.31 -19.58
C ALA A 52 -15.32 11.71 -18.18
N GLN A 53 -14.27 11.70 -17.37
CA GLN A 53 -14.27 11.15 -16.02
C GLN A 53 -13.63 12.14 -15.04
N SER A 54 -14.15 12.14 -13.81
CA SER A 54 -13.48 12.77 -12.67
C SER A 54 -12.61 11.75 -11.95
N HIS A 55 -11.39 12.14 -11.63
CA HIS A 55 -10.46 11.39 -10.81
C HIS A 55 -10.52 11.89 -9.37
N VAL A 56 -10.79 11.01 -8.44
CA VAL A 56 -10.86 11.31 -7.01
C VAL A 56 -9.73 10.61 -6.29
N LEU A 57 -8.94 11.36 -5.54
CA LEU A 57 -7.88 10.87 -4.68
C LEU A 57 -8.10 11.35 -3.25
N ILE A 58 -7.98 10.44 -2.30
CA ILE A 58 -8.05 10.71 -0.86
C ILE A 58 -6.74 10.20 -0.26
N GLY A 59 -6.02 11.02 0.49
CA GLY A 59 -4.74 10.58 1.01
C GLY A 59 -4.28 11.31 2.27
N GLN A 60 -3.34 10.69 2.95
CA GLN A 60 -2.61 11.25 4.07
C GLN A 60 -1.27 10.53 4.25
N PRO A 61 -0.35 11.02 5.10
CA PRO A 61 0.78 10.23 5.54
C PRO A 61 0.35 8.92 6.20
N GLY A 62 1.03 7.82 5.87
CA GLY A 62 0.79 6.50 6.40
C GLY A 62 1.83 6.09 7.45
N TYR A 63 2.60 5.03 7.16
CA TYR A 63 3.54 4.43 8.12
C TYR A 63 4.85 3.99 7.44
N LYS A 64 5.88 3.71 8.26
CA LYS A 64 7.18 3.19 7.80
C LYS A 64 7.12 1.69 7.57
N ARG A 65 7.98 1.17 6.71
CA ARG A 65 8.11 -0.29 6.48
C ARG A 65 8.48 -1.07 7.75
N SER A 66 9.18 -0.43 8.67
CA SER A 66 9.58 -1.00 9.96
C SER A 66 8.51 -0.91 11.07
N ASP A 67 7.32 -0.40 10.75
CA ASP A 67 6.23 -0.26 11.73
C ASP A 67 5.83 -1.64 12.30
N PRO A 68 5.71 -1.79 13.64
CA PRO A 68 5.33 -3.06 14.26
C PRO A 68 3.97 -3.58 13.81
N ASP A 69 3.05 -2.68 13.43
CA ASP A 69 1.70 -3.01 12.96
C ASP A 69 1.65 -3.26 11.44
N PHE A 70 2.81 -3.41 10.77
CA PHE A 70 2.88 -3.60 9.31
C PHE A 70 1.91 -4.67 8.80
N PHE A 71 1.85 -5.84 9.44
CA PHE A 71 0.99 -6.93 8.98
C PHE A 71 -0.49 -6.65 9.25
N ALA A 72 -0.83 -6.01 10.36
CA ALA A 72 -2.20 -5.57 10.64
C ALA A 72 -2.68 -4.54 9.61
N LEU A 73 -1.83 -3.58 9.26
CA LEU A 73 -2.11 -2.57 8.23
C LEU A 73 -2.17 -3.17 6.82
N LEU A 74 -1.33 -4.16 6.52
CA LEU A 74 -1.34 -4.89 5.25
C LEU A 74 -2.66 -5.67 5.06
N VAL A 75 -3.03 -6.48 6.05
CA VAL A 75 -4.26 -7.29 6.02
C VAL A 75 -5.49 -6.39 6.03
N GLY A 76 -5.50 -5.37 6.89
CA GLY A 76 -6.59 -4.40 6.96
C GLY A 76 -6.81 -3.64 5.65
N ASN A 77 -5.72 -3.20 4.99
CA ASN A 77 -5.85 -2.55 3.69
C ASN A 77 -6.32 -3.52 2.59
N HIS A 78 -5.94 -4.80 2.66
CA HIS A 78 -6.47 -5.80 1.75
C HIS A 78 -8.01 -5.86 1.84
N ILE A 79 -8.56 -5.81 3.04
CA ILE A 79 -10.02 -5.78 3.28
C ILE A 79 -10.63 -4.45 2.83
N LEU A 80 -9.98 -3.32 3.13
CA LEU A 80 -10.52 -1.99 2.84
C LEU A 80 -10.62 -1.72 1.33
N GLY A 81 -9.52 -1.87 0.58
CA GLY A 81 -9.48 -1.51 -0.84
C GLY A 81 -8.39 -2.20 -1.66
N GLY A 82 -7.49 -2.98 -1.03
CA GLY A 82 -6.38 -3.65 -1.70
C GLY A 82 -6.71 -5.04 -2.24
N GLY A 83 -7.79 -5.67 -1.79
CA GLY A 83 -8.20 -7.04 -2.14
C GLY A 83 -9.04 -7.15 -3.42
N GLY A 84 -9.04 -6.13 -4.27
CA GLY A 84 -9.82 -6.14 -5.51
C GLY A 84 -11.32 -6.22 -5.26
N PHE A 85 -12.02 -7.08 -6.00
CA PHE A 85 -13.49 -7.18 -5.98
C PHE A 85 -14.11 -7.52 -4.61
N THR A 86 -13.37 -8.15 -3.72
CA THR A 86 -13.87 -8.53 -2.39
C THR A 86 -13.66 -7.44 -1.34
N SER A 87 -13.01 -6.34 -1.68
CA SER A 87 -12.76 -5.25 -0.75
C SER A 87 -14.01 -4.41 -0.48
N ARG A 88 -14.07 -3.77 0.70
CA ARG A 88 -15.21 -2.93 1.08
C ARG A 88 -15.44 -1.76 0.11
N LEU A 89 -14.38 -1.10 -0.34
CA LEU A 89 -14.49 -0.01 -1.30
C LEU A 89 -15.12 -0.49 -2.61
N MET A 90 -14.65 -1.63 -3.16
CA MET A 90 -15.23 -2.18 -4.38
C MET A 90 -16.70 -2.57 -4.20
N THR A 91 -17.03 -3.26 -3.12
CA THR A 91 -18.41 -3.64 -2.80
C THR A 91 -19.32 -2.43 -2.66
N GLN A 92 -18.92 -1.41 -1.91
CA GLN A 92 -19.77 -0.27 -1.60
C GLN A 92 -19.88 0.74 -2.73
N VAL A 93 -18.80 1.01 -3.45
CA VAL A 93 -18.76 2.05 -4.49
C VAL A 93 -19.15 1.48 -5.85
N ARG A 94 -18.63 0.30 -6.21
CA ARG A 94 -18.85 -0.32 -7.51
C ARG A 94 -20.07 -1.22 -7.52
N GLU A 95 -20.08 -2.30 -6.71
CA GLU A 95 -21.09 -3.35 -6.85
C GLU A 95 -22.49 -2.89 -6.43
N GLN A 96 -22.58 -2.23 -5.27
CA GLN A 96 -23.87 -1.82 -4.73
C GLN A 96 -24.42 -0.53 -5.35
N ARG A 97 -23.56 0.37 -5.85
CA ARG A 97 -23.97 1.70 -6.30
C ARG A 97 -23.63 2.02 -7.76
N GLY A 98 -22.77 1.24 -8.41
CA GLY A 98 -22.37 1.49 -9.80
C GLY A 98 -21.64 2.83 -10.03
N LEU A 99 -21.08 3.44 -8.97
CA LEU A 99 -20.49 4.78 -9.04
C LEU A 99 -19.12 4.81 -9.69
N SER A 100 -18.39 3.68 -9.70
CA SER A 100 -17.05 3.60 -10.28
C SER A 100 -16.81 2.21 -10.85
N TYR A 101 -16.04 2.13 -11.93
CA TYR A 101 -15.55 0.83 -12.43
C TYR A 101 -14.42 0.27 -11.57
N SER A 102 -13.58 1.14 -11.01
CA SER A 102 -12.45 0.75 -10.16
C SER A 102 -12.32 1.72 -9.00
N VAL A 103 -12.22 1.16 -7.80
CA VAL A 103 -11.89 1.89 -6.57
C VAL A 103 -10.92 1.04 -5.77
N TYR A 104 -9.94 1.68 -5.16
CA TYR A 104 -8.85 1.00 -4.46
C TYR A 104 -8.34 1.81 -3.28
N SER A 105 -7.60 1.15 -2.41
CA SER A 105 -6.71 1.80 -1.45
C SER A 105 -5.39 1.05 -1.32
N TYR A 106 -4.34 1.78 -0.96
CA TYR A 106 -3.04 1.18 -0.64
C TYR A 106 -2.25 2.07 0.32
N PHE A 107 -1.32 1.46 1.02
CA PHE A 107 -0.22 2.12 1.69
C PHE A 107 1.07 1.91 0.88
N ALA A 108 1.93 2.89 0.88
CA ALA A 108 3.25 2.84 0.24
C ALA A 108 4.39 2.96 1.29
N PRO A 109 4.52 2.02 2.25
CA PRO A 109 5.49 2.13 3.33
C PRO A 109 6.93 2.01 2.81
N GLY A 110 7.79 2.91 3.24
CA GLY A 110 9.21 2.96 2.91
C GLY A 110 10.08 3.12 4.16
N LEU A 111 11.33 3.54 3.97
CA LEU A 111 12.24 3.89 5.08
C LEU A 111 11.68 5.04 5.92
N HIS A 112 10.97 5.97 5.27
CA HIS A 112 10.15 7.00 5.90
C HIS A 112 8.67 6.65 5.74
N ALA A 113 7.79 7.34 6.47
CA ALA A 113 6.35 7.16 6.35
C ALA A 113 5.92 7.48 4.91
N GLY A 114 5.41 6.46 4.23
CA GLY A 114 4.81 6.64 2.91
C GLY A 114 3.36 7.10 3.00
N ALA A 115 2.68 7.24 1.86
CA ALA A 115 1.30 7.68 1.85
C ALA A 115 0.31 6.51 2.02
N PHE A 116 -0.82 6.78 2.67
CA PHE A 116 -2.08 6.12 2.39
C PHE A 116 -2.77 6.83 1.23
N THR A 117 -3.25 6.08 0.28
CA THR A 117 -4.00 6.61 -0.86
C THR A 117 -5.22 5.73 -1.12
N ALA A 118 -6.38 6.36 -1.26
CA ALA A 118 -7.56 5.75 -1.87
C ALA A 118 -7.90 6.52 -3.14
N GLY A 119 -8.29 5.82 -4.20
CA GLY A 119 -8.57 6.44 -5.49
C GLY A 119 -9.71 5.76 -6.23
N LEU A 120 -10.43 6.55 -7.02
CA LEU A 120 -11.46 6.09 -7.93
C LEU A 120 -11.60 7.01 -9.13
N GLN A 121 -12.22 6.50 -10.19
CA GLN A 121 -12.66 7.29 -11.33
C GLN A 121 -14.16 7.10 -11.48
N THR A 122 -14.87 8.21 -11.78
CA THR A 122 -16.31 8.21 -11.91
C THR A 122 -16.78 9.25 -12.92
N ARG A 123 -18.05 9.24 -13.26
CA ARG A 123 -18.64 10.31 -14.07
C ARG A 123 -18.63 11.63 -13.28
N PRO A 124 -18.46 12.78 -13.95
CA PRO A 124 -18.41 14.07 -13.28
C PRO A 124 -19.64 14.36 -12.40
N ASP A 125 -20.83 14.00 -12.86
CA ASP A 125 -22.10 14.19 -12.13
C ASP A 125 -22.25 13.31 -10.89
N GLN A 126 -21.45 12.24 -10.76
CA GLN A 126 -21.45 11.32 -9.63
C GLN A 126 -20.24 11.50 -8.69
N ALA A 127 -19.32 12.40 -9.01
CA ALA A 127 -18.06 12.53 -8.27
C ALA A 127 -18.25 12.86 -6.78
N ALA A 128 -19.20 13.71 -6.45
CA ALA A 128 -19.49 14.08 -5.07
C ALA A 128 -20.08 12.91 -4.26
N GLU A 129 -20.98 12.14 -4.86
CA GLU A 129 -21.58 10.96 -4.24
C GLU A 129 -20.51 9.85 -4.03
N ALA A 130 -19.73 9.53 -5.08
CA ALA A 130 -18.69 8.52 -5.03
C ALA A 130 -17.63 8.86 -3.97
N LEU A 131 -17.20 10.12 -3.88
CA LEU A 131 -16.30 10.63 -2.84
C LEU A 131 -16.91 10.44 -1.45
N GLY A 132 -18.15 10.86 -1.23
CA GLY A 132 -18.81 10.72 0.07
C GLY A 132 -18.95 9.27 0.53
N VAL A 133 -19.27 8.35 -0.39
CA VAL A 133 -19.31 6.91 -0.11
C VAL A 133 -17.93 6.38 0.26
N ALA A 134 -16.89 6.72 -0.51
CA ALA A 134 -15.52 6.27 -0.23
C ALA A 134 -15.01 6.77 1.12
N GLN A 135 -15.23 8.07 1.43
CA GLN A 135 -14.87 8.66 2.72
C GLN A 135 -15.59 7.97 3.88
N LYS A 136 -16.89 7.70 3.72
CA LYS A 136 -17.67 6.98 4.73
C LYS A 136 -17.14 5.57 4.96
N VAL A 137 -16.84 4.82 3.91
CA VAL A 137 -16.28 3.44 4.02
C VAL A 137 -14.95 3.46 4.77
N ILE A 138 -14.06 4.41 4.47
CA ILE A 138 -12.78 4.57 5.17
C ILE A 138 -13.02 4.90 6.64
N ALA A 139 -13.88 5.87 6.95
CA ALA A 139 -14.17 6.28 8.31
C ALA A 139 -14.82 5.16 9.14
N ASP A 140 -15.77 4.43 8.57
CA ASP A 140 -16.41 3.28 9.21
C ASP A 140 -15.38 2.15 9.47
N PHE A 141 -14.47 1.88 8.51
CA PHE A 141 -13.42 0.88 8.71
C PHE A 141 -12.46 1.25 9.84
N VAL A 142 -12.06 2.51 9.93
CA VAL A 142 -11.20 3.00 11.02
C VAL A 142 -11.91 2.90 12.38
N ARG A 143 -13.21 3.22 12.43
CA ARG A 143 -13.99 3.17 13.67
C ARG A 143 -14.24 1.74 14.15
N ASP A 144 -14.67 0.86 13.26
CA ASP A 144 -15.23 -0.44 13.59
C ASP A 144 -14.25 -1.61 13.40
N GLY A 145 -13.27 -1.47 12.50
CA GLY A 145 -12.39 -2.54 12.06
C GLY A 145 -13.09 -3.52 11.09
N PRO A 146 -12.46 -4.64 10.77
CA PRO A 146 -13.04 -5.71 9.96
C PRO A 146 -13.95 -6.62 10.79
N THR A 147 -14.84 -7.33 10.11
CA THR A 147 -15.53 -8.49 10.67
C THR A 147 -14.61 -9.72 10.63
N GLU A 148 -14.91 -10.72 11.46
CA GLU A 148 -14.17 -12.01 11.45
C GLU A 148 -14.25 -12.72 10.08
N ALA A 149 -15.38 -12.62 9.40
CA ALA A 149 -15.55 -13.20 8.07
C ALA A 149 -14.63 -12.53 7.03
N GLU A 150 -14.54 -11.20 7.04
CA GLU A 150 -13.63 -10.45 6.16
C GLU A 150 -12.17 -10.75 6.49
N LEU A 151 -11.83 -10.83 7.78
CA LEU A 151 -10.48 -11.18 8.21
C LEU A 151 -10.08 -12.57 7.72
N LYS A 152 -10.97 -13.56 7.91
CA LYS A 152 -10.73 -14.93 7.42
C LYS A 152 -10.52 -14.95 5.92
N ALA A 153 -11.42 -14.34 5.16
CA ALA A 153 -11.32 -14.32 3.71
C ALA A 153 -10.04 -13.63 3.21
N ALA A 154 -9.62 -12.54 3.86
CA ALA A 154 -8.38 -11.83 3.54
C ALA A 154 -7.14 -12.69 3.81
N LYS A 155 -7.08 -13.38 4.96
CA LYS A 155 -6.01 -14.32 5.29
C LYS A 155 -5.94 -15.47 4.28
N ASP A 156 -7.06 -16.12 4.00
CA ASP A 156 -7.14 -17.22 3.03
C ASP A 156 -6.61 -16.79 1.65
N ASN A 157 -6.98 -15.60 1.19
CA ASN A 157 -6.49 -15.04 -0.07
C ASN A 157 -4.99 -14.71 -0.05
N LEU A 158 -4.53 -14.02 0.98
CA LEU A 158 -3.13 -13.58 1.09
C LEU A 158 -2.19 -14.77 1.25
N ILE A 159 -2.53 -15.74 2.10
CA ILE A 159 -1.73 -16.93 2.37
C ILE A 159 -1.78 -17.89 1.17
N GLY A 160 -2.98 -18.18 0.64
CA GLY A 160 -3.14 -19.05 -0.52
C GLY A 160 -2.49 -18.50 -1.80
N GLY A 161 -2.48 -17.18 -1.95
CA GLY A 161 -1.83 -16.48 -3.07
C GLY A 161 -0.32 -16.26 -2.90
N PHE A 162 0.24 -16.53 -1.72
CA PHE A 162 1.65 -16.22 -1.44
C PHE A 162 2.64 -16.97 -2.36
N PRO A 163 2.49 -18.26 -2.66
CA PRO A 163 3.40 -18.97 -3.58
C PRO A 163 3.47 -18.30 -4.96
N LEU A 164 2.35 -17.73 -5.45
CA LEU A 164 2.31 -17.03 -6.73
C LEU A 164 3.10 -15.72 -6.75
N ARG A 165 3.55 -15.24 -5.59
CA ARG A 165 4.43 -14.07 -5.46
C ARG A 165 5.91 -14.44 -5.57
N LEU A 166 6.25 -15.75 -5.59
CA LEU A 166 7.60 -16.28 -5.58
C LEU A 166 7.85 -17.26 -6.74
N ASP A 167 6.89 -17.46 -7.64
CA ASP A 167 6.87 -18.51 -8.67
C ASP A 167 7.84 -18.29 -9.85
N GLY A 168 8.63 -17.21 -9.82
CA GLY A 168 9.59 -16.92 -10.89
C GLY A 168 10.77 -16.07 -10.40
N ASN A 169 11.89 -16.17 -11.11
CA ASN A 169 13.14 -15.46 -10.77
C ASN A 169 12.95 -13.95 -10.63
N ARG A 170 12.10 -13.32 -11.46
CA ARG A 170 11.83 -11.89 -11.39
C ARG A 170 11.12 -11.54 -10.07
N LYS A 171 10.05 -12.26 -9.75
CA LYS A 171 9.29 -12.02 -8.51
C LYS A 171 10.15 -12.29 -7.27
N LEU A 172 10.96 -13.35 -7.29
CA LEU A 172 11.89 -13.64 -6.20
C LEU A 172 12.94 -12.53 -6.07
N LEU A 173 13.50 -12.03 -7.18
CA LEU A 173 14.43 -10.91 -7.17
C LEU A 173 13.81 -9.65 -6.57
N ASP A 174 12.58 -9.31 -6.97
CA ASP A 174 11.87 -8.13 -6.47
C ASP A 174 11.63 -8.25 -4.93
N ASN A 175 11.31 -9.45 -4.44
CA ASN A 175 11.17 -9.70 -2.99
C ASN A 175 12.51 -9.58 -2.25
N VAL A 176 13.59 -10.19 -2.77
CA VAL A 176 14.93 -10.12 -2.17
C VAL A 176 15.45 -8.68 -2.18
N ALA A 177 15.23 -7.94 -3.26
CA ALA A 177 15.59 -6.52 -3.32
C ALA A 177 14.81 -5.68 -2.29
N ASN A 178 13.51 -5.95 -2.13
CA ASN A 178 12.69 -5.29 -1.11
C ASN A 178 13.15 -5.60 0.32
N ILE A 179 13.52 -6.86 0.60
CA ILE A 179 14.09 -7.28 1.89
C ILE A 179 15.39 -6.49 2.17
N ALA A 180 16.31 -6.46 1.20
CA ALA A 180 17.58 -5.74 1.36
C ALA A 180 17.38 -4.23 1.52
N TRP A 181 16.52 -3.63 0.70
CA TRP A 181 16.22 -2.19 0.74
C TRP A 181 15.65 -1.73 2.08
N ASN A 182 14.79 -2.55 2.66
CA ASN A 182 14.10 -2.22 3.91
C ASN A 182 14.78 -2.79 5.16
N ASN A 183 15.98 -3.36 5.05
CA ASN A 183 16.73 -4.01 6.14
C ASN A 183 15.90 -5.07 6.88
N LEU A 184 15.13 -5.88 6.14
CA LEU A 184 14.33 -6.96 6.72
C LEU A 184 15.21 -8.19 6.95
N PRO A 185 14.82 -9.09 7.88
CA PRO A 185 15.54 -10.34 8.09
C PRO A 185 15.59 -11.19 6.81
N LEU A 186 16.68 -11.94 6.62
CA LEU A 186 16.83 -12.79 5.43
C LEU A 186 15.79 -13.91 5.34
N ASP A 187 15.29 -14.38 6.48
CA ASP A 187 14.21 -15.37 6.62
C ASP A 187 12.79 -14.76 6.54
N TYR A 188 12.68 -13.50 6.14
CA TYR A 188 11.41 -12.75 6.11
C TYR A 188 10.31 -13.50 5.36
N LEU A 189 10.63 -14.12 4.22
CA LEU A 189 9.65 -14.83 3.40
C LEU A 189 9.19 -16.14 4.04
N GLU A 190 10.04 -16.79 4.83
CA GLU A 190 9.72 -18.05 5.53
C GLU A 190 8.63 -17.84 6.58
N HIS A 191 8.62 -16.66 7.21
CA HIS A 191 7.67 -16.30 8.28
C HIS A 191 6.50 -15.45 7.83
N TRP A 192 6.45 -15.05 6.55
CA TRP A 192 5.46 -14.09 6.06
C TRP A 192 4.01 -14.57 6.25
N THR A 193 3.72 -15.81 5.84
CA THR A 193 2.37 -16.41 5.96
C THR A 193 1.94 -16.58 7.41
N GLN A 194 2.86 -17.00 8.27
CA GLN A 194 2.62 -17.12 9.70
C GLN A 194 2.27 -15.76 10.34
N ARG A 195 2.98 -14.71 9.95
CA ARG A 195 2.71 -13.34 10.43
C ARG A 195 1.35 -12.83 9.95
N VAL A 196 0.96 -13.13 8.72
CA VAL A 196 -0.39 -12.80 8.22
C VAL A 196 -1.46 -13.57 9.00
N ASP A 197 -1.23 -14.86 9.25
CA ASP A 197 -2.17 -15.70 9.98
C ASP A 197 -2.37 -15.25 11.44
N ALA A 198 -1.33 -14.75 12.08
CA ALA A 198 -1.37 -14.27 13.45
C ALA A 198 -2.15 -12.94 13.65
N VAL A 199 -2.49 -12.20 12.58
CA VAL A 199 -3.21 -10.93 12.69
C VAL A 199 -4.62 -11.13 13.22
N THR A 200 -5.06 -10.27 14.15
CA THR A 200 -6.43 -10.26 14.70
C THR A 200 -7.22 -9.02 14.22
N ALA A 201 -8.55 -9.09 14.32
CA ALA A 201 -9.43 -7.96 13.99
C ALA A 201 -9.14 -6.74 14.89
N ASP A 202 -8.90 -6.97 16.18
CA ASP A 202 -8.56 -5.90 17.12
C ASP A 202 -7.23 -5.23 16.81
N GLN A 203 -6.22 -6.00 16.39
CA GLN A 203 -4.95 -5.43 15.94
C GLN A 203 -5.14 -4.55 14.71
N ILE A 204 -5.94 -4.98 13.73
CA ILE A 204 -6.26 -4.17 12.55
C ILE A 204 -6.95 -2.88 12.96
N LYS A 205 -8.01 -2.96 13.78
CA LYS A 205 -8.76 -1.80 14.25
C LYS A 205 -7.84 -0.81 14.96
N THR A 206 -7.06 -1.27 15.91
CA THR A 206 -6.13 -0.44 16.68
C THR A 206 -5.08 0.23 15.80
N ALA A 207 -4.47 -0.53 14.86
CA ALA A 207 -3.47 -0.02 13.93
C ALA A 207 -4.06 1.05 12.99
N PHE A 208 -5.27 0.82 12.46
CA PHE A 208 -5.94 1.78 11.59
C PHE A 208 -6.32 3.06 12.34
N GLN A 209 -6.84 2.97 13.56
CA GLN A 209 -7.13 4.13 14.41
C GLN A 209 -5.88 4.95 14.76
N ARG A 210 -4.73 4.29 14.95
CA ARG A 210 -3.45 4.95 15.19
C ARG A 210 -2.93 5.67 13.95
N VAL A 211 -3.04 5.04 12.77
CA VAL A 211 -2.39 5.53 11.55
C VAL A 211 -3.29 6.47 10.75
N LEU A 212 -4.58 6.18 10.62
CA LEU A 212 -5.48 6.96 9.78
C LEU A 212 -6.33 7.95 10.58
N GLN A 213 -6.41 9.16 10.06
CA GLN A 213 -7.23 10.26 10.60
C GLN A 213 -8.17 10.77 9.48
N PRO A 214 -9.31 10.08 9.23
CA PRO A 214 -10.19 10.41 8.11
C PRO A 214 -10.62 11.87 8.04
N GLN A 215 -10.77 12.52 9.20
CA GLN A 215 -11.14 13.93 9.33
C GLN A 215 -10.02 14.92 8.96
N LYS A 216 -8.81 14.44 8.66
CA LYS A 216 -7.66 15.27 8.29
C LYS A 216 -7.08 14.92 6.90
N MET A 217 -7.72 14.03 6.16
CA MET A 217 -7.21 13.62 4.86
C MET A 217 -7.27 14.75 3.83
N VAL A 218 -6.34 14.71 2.88
CA VAL A 218 -6.40 15.53 1.68
C VAL A 218 -7.28 14.84 0.66
N THR A 219 -8.21 15.59 0.06
CA THR A 219 -9.03 15.15 -1.05
C THR A 219 -8.68 15.96 -2.29
N VAL A 220 -8.42 15.29 -3.41
CA VAL A 220 -8.19 15.93 -4.70
C VAL A 220 -9.19 15.37 -5.71
N VAL A 221 -9.92 16.25 -6.37
CA VAL A 221 -10.85 15.91 -7.46
C VAL A 221 -10.39 16.63 -8.72
N VAL A 222 -10.06 15.86 -9.75
CA VAL A 222 -9.65 16.38 -11.07
C VAL A 222 -10.69 15.99 -12.10
N GLY A 223 -11.19 16.95 -12.86
CA GLY A 223 -12.23 16.77 -13.87
C GLY A 223 -13.54 17.50 -13.52
N GLY A 224 -14.59 17.25 -14.30
CA GLY A 224 -15.92 17.79 -13.99
C GLY A 224 -16.26 19.11 -14.67
N GLN A 225 -15.66 19.39 -15.83
CA GLN A 225 -16.14 20.41 -16.78
C GLN A 225 -16.67 19.76 -18.04
#